data_005268098f1b64ad15d5dae1947f1d70
#
_entry.id   005268098f1b64ad15d5dae1947f1d70
#
_cell.length_a   1.000
_cell.length_b   1.000
_cell.length_c   1.000
_cell.angle_alpha   90.00
_cell.angle_beta   90.00
_cell.angle_gamma   90.00
#
_symmetry.space_group_name_H-M   'P 1'
#
loop_
_entity.id
_entity.type
_entity.pdbx_description
1 polymer ?
#
loop_
_entity_poly.entity_id
_entity_poly.type
_entity_poly.pdbx_seq_one_letter_code
_entity_poly.pdbx_strand_id
1 'polypeptide(L)'
;MKYLKYLTLIIFIAFVASCSKDNDDDIIPPPEENTPATLPQKELRGVWVTTAWGIDWPMEEYNATAQKQKYIDYLDLLVENKMNAIFFQIRGMADAFYDSQYESWSKYITGTSGVKPSYDVLGFLIEEAHKRNIQFHAWLNPYRISTRANKNSSFPQLDPKIPSELTKDYEKIRIYNPALPEVQTRITQIVKEIITKYDVDGIHMDDYFYPALEASESMNDNVEYEKYGKAQFDNIADFRRNNVNVVIQNIQKTIIETRPDVIFSISPAANMDSNYNTLFADVKKWSKEGWVDVVIPQLYFATGTEESSFNQRLNLWSQYIYENHLLVGYGVYK
;
A
#
# COMPACT_ATOMS: atom_id res chain seq x y z
N MET A 1 -42.58 -10.14 68.08
CA MET A 1 -43.72 -9.28 67.67
C MET A 1 -43.78 -9.31 66.14
N LYS A 2 -44.85 -9.96 65.74
CA LYS A 2 -45.82 -9.58 64.70
C LYS A 2 -45.28 -9.52 63.23
N TYR A 3 -45.64 -10.54 62.44
CA TYR A 3 -46.70 -10.65 61.41
C TYR A 3 -46.33 -9.93 60.13
N LEU A 4 -46.48 -10.40 58.88
CA LEU A 4 -47.55 -11.13 58.26
C LEU A 4 -47.21 -11.49 56.83
N LYS A 5 -47.31 -12.70 56.37
CA LYS A 5 -48.00 -13.33 55.24
C LYS A 5 -48.18 -12.46 53.95
N TYR A 6 -47.88 -13.09 52.81
CA TYR A 6 -48.76 -13.52 51.71
C TYR A 6 -47.85 -14.21 50.66
N LEU A 7 -47.93 -15.40 50.39
CA LEU A 7 -48.69 -16.43 49.68
C LEU A 7 -49.27 -15.96 48.34
N THR A 8 -48.68 -16.42 47.22
CA THR A 8 -49.38 -16.70 45.96
C THR A 8 -48.49 -17.59 45.06
N LEU A 9 -48.90 -18.78 44.97
CA LEU A 9 -49.49 -19.57 43.91
C LEU A 9 -48.53 -19.92 42.73
N ILE A 10 -48.01 -21.15 42.81
CA ILE A 10 -47.34 -21.90 41.73
C ILE A 10 -48.42 -22.45 40.79
N ILE A 11 -48.35 -22.16 39.51
CA ILE A 11 -49.05 -22.93 38.47
C ILE A 11 -48.01 -23.65 37.65
N PHE A 12 -47.93 -24.94 37.84
CA PHE A 12 -47.22 -25.90 37.02
C PHE A 12 -48.11 -26.24 35.83
N ILE A 13 -47.68 -25.93 34.60
CA ILE A 13 -48.28 -26.53 33.41
C ILE A 13 -47.23 -27.41 32.76
N ALA A 14 -47.40 -28.70 32.91
CA ALA A 14 -46.68 -29.71 32.16
C ALA A 14 -47.25 -29.78 30.75
N PHE A 15 -46.42 -29.59 29.74
CA PHE A 15 -46.75 -29.99 28.37
C PHE A 15 -45.94 -31.21 27.98
N VAL A 16 -46.67 -32.21 27.60
CA VAL A 16 -46.22 -33.55 27.17
C VAL A 16 -45.47 -33.44 25.85
N ALA A 17 -44.37 -34.13 25.79
CA ALA A 17 -43.65 -34.37 24.53
C ALA A 17 -44.49 -35.29 23.64
N SER A 18 -44.76 -34.84 22.43
CA SER A 18 -45.17 -35.69 21.32
C SER A 18 -44.12 -35.60 20.22
N CYS A 19 -43.41 -36.71 20.00
CA CYS A 19 -42.59 -36.89 18.82
C CYS A 19 -43.50 -37.17 17.63
N SER A 20 -43.50 -36.29 16.63
CA SER A 20 -43.83 -36.63 15.26
C SER A 20 -42.65 -36.27 14.35
N LYS A 21 -42.16 -37.28 13.65
CA LYS A 21 -41.27 -37.10 12.50
C LYS A 21 -42.12 -36.55 11.37
N ASP A 22 -41.86 -35.33 10.99
CA ASP A 22 -42.26 -34.84 9.69
C ASP A 22 -41.00 -34.30 9.00
N ASN A 23 -40.78 -34.77 7.78
CA ASN A 23 -39.75 -34.28 6.86
C ASN A 23 -40.20 -32.88 6.41
N ASP A 24 -39.67 -31.86 7.03
CA ASP A 24 -39.72 -30.52 6.46
C ASP A 24 -38.52 -30.36 5.50
N ASP A 25 -38.84 -30.41 4.21
CA ASP A 25 -37.96 -29.89 3.18
C ASP A 25 -37.64 -28.44 3.55
N ASP A 26 -36.36 -28.15 3.84
CA ASP A 26 -35.86 -26.81 4.03
C ASP A 26 -36.16 -25.99 2.76
N ILE A 27 -37.28 -25.29 2.76
CA ILE A 27 -37.56 -24.25 1.75
C ILE A 27 -36.58 -23.13 2.04
N ILE A 28 -35.47 -23.15 1.30
CA ILE A 28 -34.57 -21.99 1.22
C ILE A 28 -35.42 -20.83 0.65
N PRO A 29 -35.63 -19.74 1.40
CA PRO A 29 -36.36 -18.61 0.86
C PRO A 29 -35.66 -18.14 -0.41
N PRO A 30 -36.43 -17.73 -1.45
CA PRO A 30 -35.81 -17.20 -2.66
C PRO A 30 -34.91 -16.02 -2.27
N PRO A 31 -33.73 -15.85 -2.94
CA PRO A 31 -32.86 -14.74 -2.66
C PRO A 31 -33.67 -13.44 -2.78
N GLU A 32 -33.59 -12.62 -1.72
CA GLU A 32 -34.22 -11.29 -1.71
C GLU A 32 -33.85 -10.56 -2.99
N GLU A 33 -34.87 -10.04 -3.70
CA GLU A 33 -34.69 -9.22 -4.89
C GLU A 33 -33.64 -8.15 -4.60
N ASN A 34 -32.60 -8.10 -5.46
CA ASN A 34 -31.49 -7.17 -5.39
C ASN A 34 -31.97 -5.72 -5.23
N THR A 35 -32.15 -5.28 -4.00
CA THR A 35 -32.12 -3.87 -3.70
C THR A 35 -30.67 -3.42 -3.99
N PRO A 36 -30.42 -2.46 -4.90
CA PRO A 36 -29.07 -1.99 -5.16
C PRO A 36 -28.45 -1.61 -3.82
N ALA A 37 -27.35 -2.27 -3.46
CA ALA A 37 -26.64 -1.94 -2.25
C ALA A 37 -26.28 -0.46 -2.29
N THR A 38 -26.81 0.34 -1.38
CA THR A 38 -26.38 1.72 -1.21
C THR A 38 -24.96 1.68 -0.67
N LEU A 39 -24.00 2.13 -1.49
CA LEU A 39 -22.61 2.18 -1.09
C LEU A 39 -22.46 3.05 0.18
N PRO A 40 -21.63 2.63 1.16
CA PRO A 40 -21.36 3.44 2.34
C PRO A 40 -20.86 4.83 1.95
N GLN A 41 -21.34 5.88 2.61
CA GLN A 41 -20.96 7.27 2.29
C GLN A 41 -19.46 7.57 2.49
N LYS A 42 -18.73 6.71 3.17
CA LYS A 42 -17.30 6.86 3.49
C LYS A 42 -16.43 5.74 2.90
N GLU A 43 -16.91 4.97 1.94
CA GLU A 43 -16.11 3.95 1.30
C GLU A 43 -15.08 4.59 0.37
N LEU A 44 -13.81 4.18 0.50
CA LEU A 44 -12.76 4.60 -0.43
C LEU A 44 -12.74 3.65 -1.63
N ARG A 45 -12.97 4.20 -2.81
CA ARG A 45 -12.94 3.52 -4.11
C ARG A 45 -11.87 4.19 -4.96
N GLY A 46 -10.72 3.54 -5.03
CA GLY A 46 -9.54 4.11 -5.65
C GLY A 46 -9.03 3.31 -6.85
N VAL A 47 -8.18 3.93 -7.63
CA VAL A 47 -7.44 3.31 -8.71
C VAL A 47 -5.96 3.64 -8.58
N TRP A 48 -5.10 2.68 -8.92
CA TRP A 48 -3.67 2.92 -9.06
C TRP A 48 -3.33 3.40 -10.47
N VAL A 49 -2.49 4.42 -10.55
CA VAL A 49 -1.88 4.90 -11.80
C VAL A 49 -0.37 4.82 -11.66
N THR A 50 0.26 3.90 -12.39
CA THR A 50 1.71 3.73 -12.37
C THR A 50 2.41 4.62 -13.37
N THR A 51 3.55 5.16 -12.97
CA THR A 51 4.42 5.97 -13.84
C THR A 51 5.75 5.30 -14.15
N ALA A 52 6.10 4.27 -13.38
CA ALA A 52 7.30 3.47 -13.64
C ALA A 52 7.24 2.92 -15.07
N TRP A 53 8.32 3.08 -15.81
CA TRP A 53 8.40 2.77 -17.26
C TRP A 53 7.42 3.53 -18.14
N GLY A 54 6.74 4.56 -17.62
CA GLY A 54 5.73 5.34 -18.34
C GLY A 54 4.45 4.55 -18.67
N ILE A 55 4.11 3.48 -17.93
CA ILE A 55 3.08 2.51 -18.29
C ILE A 55 1.69 3.15 -18.43
N ASP A 56 1.15 3.75 -17.35
CA ASP A 56 -0.19 4.32 -17.39
C ASP A 56 -0.16 5.81 -17.73
N TRP A 57 0.81 6.53 -17.17
CA TRP A 57 0.99 7.95 -17.42
C TRP A 57 2.47 8.32 -17.33
N PRO A 58 2.99 9.18 -18.20
CA PRO A 58 2.31 9.82 -19.35
C PRO A 58 2.33 8.99 -20.65
N MET A 59 2.81 7.72 -20.64
CA MET A 59 2.85 6.82 -21.81
C MET A 59 3.67 7.41 -22.98
N GLU A 60 4.91 7.84 -22.68
CA GLU A 60 5.83 8.48 -23.65
C GLU A 60 5.28 9.78 -24.30
N GLU A 61 4.27 10.40 -23.69
CA GLU A 61 3.80 11.73 -24.10
C GLU A 61 4.60 12.80 -23.35
N TYR A 62 5.33 13.63 -24.09
CA TYR A 62 6.20 14.66 -23.51
C TYR A 62 5.66 16.09 -23.69
N ASN A 63 4.53 16.26 -24.39
CA ASN A 63 3.87 17.56 -24.52
C ASN A 63 3.03 17.85 -23.27
N ALA A 64 3.33 18.96 -22.59
CA ALA A 64 2.67 19.32 -21.34
C ALA A 64 1.14 19.45 -21.46
N THR A 65 0.63 19.97 -22.57
CA THR A 65 -0.81 20.12 -22.79
C THR A 65 -1.48 18.75 -22.95
N ALA A 66 -0.87 17.85 -23.73
CA ALA A 66 -1.38 16.51 -23.94
C ALA A 66 -1.32 15.66 -22.65
N GLN A 67 -0.24 15.77 -21.85
CA GLN A 67 -0.13 15.14 -20.53
C GLN A 67 -1.27 15.58 -19.61
N LYS A 68 -1.50 16.88 -19.52
CA LYS A 68 -2.58 17.46 -18.70
C LYS A 68 -3.96 16.97 -19.13
N GLN A 69 -4.23 16.99 -20.43
CA GLN A 69 -5.52 16.53 -20.96
C GLN A 69 -5.75 15.06 -20.65
N LYS A 70 -4.75 14.20 -20.89
CA LYS A 70 -4.82 12.78 -20.59
C LYS A 70 -5.15 12.49 -19.12
N TYR A 71 -4.55 13.24 -18.20
CA TYR A 71 -4.84 13.10 -16.79
C TYR A 71 -6.28 13.56 -16.44
N ILE A 72 -6.73 14.66 -17.02
CA ILE A 72 -8.11 15.13 -16.90
C ILE A 72 -9.09 14.05 -17.38
N ASP A 73 -8.83 13.44 -18.54
CA ASP A 73 -9.67 12.36 -19.09
C ASP A 73 -9.74 11.15 -18.13
N TYR A 74 -8.63 10.80 -17.47
CA TYR A 74 -8.64 9.75 -16.44
C TYR A 74 -9.52 10.13 -15.25
N LEU A 75 -9.41 11.36 -14.74
CA LEU A 75 -10.21 11.81 -13.62
C LEU A 75 -11.70 11.86 -13.97
N ASP A 76 -12.05 12.29 -15.15
CA ASP A 76 -13.46 12.33 -15.63
C ASP A 76 -14.02 10.90 -15.71
N LEU A 77 -13.23 9.93 -16.21
CA LEU A 77 -13.60 8.51 -16.17
C LEU A 77 -13.77 7.98 -14.73
N LEU A 78 -12.94 8.40 -13.80
CA LEU A 78 -13.08 8.03 -12.38
C LEU A 78 -14.39 8.56 -11.80
N VAL A 79 -14.76 9.81 -12.08
CA VAL A 79 -16.03 10.41 -11.64
C VAL A 79 -17.23 9.64 -12.22
N GLU A 80 -17.20 9.32 -13.52
CA GLU A 80 -18.26 8.53 -14.17
C GLU A 80 -18.46 7.17 -13.48
N ASN A 81 -17.36 6.54 -13.06
CA ASN A 81 -17.36 5.25 -12.35
C ASN A 81 -17.49 5.38 -10.83
N LYS A 82 -17.83 6.57 -10.31
CA LYS A 82 -18.03 6.86 -8.88
C LYS A 82 -16.81 6.52 -8.02
N MET A 83 -15.61 6.59 -8.57
CA MET A 83 -14.36 6.52 -7.82
C MET A 83 -14.14 7.83 -7.07
N ASN A 84 -13.47 7.77 -5.93
CA ASN A 84 -13.24 8.93 -5.06
C ASN A 84 -11.79 9.06 -4.59
N ALA A 85 -10.88 8.22 -5.09
CA ALA A 85 -9.46 8.30 -4.79
C ALA A 85 -8.60 7.86 -5.98
N ILE A 86 -7.42 8.46 -6.10
CA ILE A 86 -6.38 8.05 -7.03
C ILE A 86 -5.08 7.83 -6.28
N PHE A 87 -4.46 6.67 -6.45
CA PHE A 87 -3.12 6.35 -5.96
C PHE A 87 -2.14 6.55 -7.11
N PHE A 88 -1.56 7.74 -7.19
CA PHE A 88 -0.72 8.12 -8.33
C PHE A 88 0.76 7.97 -7.99
N GLN A 89 1.50 7.19 -8.78
CA GLN A 89 2.91 6.93 -8.53
C GLN A 89 3.75 8.16 -8.90
N ILE A 90 4.18 8.91 -7.90
CA ILE A 90 5.00 10.13 -8.06
C ILE A 90 6.50 9.87 -7.89
N ARG A 91 6.86 8.65 -7.47
CA ARG A 91 8.23 8.21 -7.25
C ARG A 91 8.36 6.71 -7.49
N GLY A 92 8.62 6.34 -8.74
CA GLY A 92 8.70 4.93 -9.15
C GLY A 92 10.10 4.32 -9.04
N MET A 93 11.16 5.10 -9.29
CA MET A 93 12.54 4.62 -9.43
C MET A 93 13.59 5.62 -8.89
N ALA A 94 13.43 6.11 -7.67
CA ALA A 94 14.27 7.16 -7.10
C ALA A 94 14.38 8.38 -8.05
N ASP A 95 13.30 8.69 -8.70
CA ASP A 95 13.06 9.86 -9.53
C ASP A 95 11.77 10.55 -9.09
N ALA A 96 11.58 11.81 -9.38
CA ALA A 96 10.47 12.58 -8.85
C ALA A 96 9.59 13.20 -9.94
N PHE A 97 8.28 13.22 -9.70
CA PHE A 97 7.29 13.95 -10.48
C PHE A 97 6.99 15.34 -9.88
N TYR A 98 7.90 15.83 -9.05
CA TYR A 98 7.84 17.13 -8.38
C TYR A 98 9.26 17.70 -8.17
N ASP A 99 9.36 18.97 -7.77
CA ASP A 99 10.65 19.65 -7.53
C ASP A 99 11.27 19.17 -6.20
N SER A 100 12.00 18.05 -6.26
CA SER A 100 12.62 17.40 -5.09
C SER A 100 14.05 17.88 -4.86
N GLN A 101 14.40 18.06 -3.59
CA GLN A 101 15.79 18.28 -3.16
C GLN A 101 16.64 17.01 -3.25
N TYR A 102 16.00 15.86 -3.12
CA TYR A 102 16.65 14.55 -3.00
C TYR A 102 16.82 13.82 -4.33
N GLU A 103 15.93 14.03 -5.29
CA GLU A 103 15.84 13.24 -6.51
C GLU A 103 15.67 14.12 -7.74
N SER A 104 16.14 13.65 -8.87
CA SER A 104 16.00 14.37 -10.14
C SER A 104 14.60 14.16 -10.72
N TRP A 105 14.19 15.08 -11.58
CA TRP A 105 12.96 14.94 -12.35
C TRP A 105 12.97 13.66 -13.17
N SER A 106 11.85 12.93 -13.14
CA SER A 106 11.70 11.72 -13.91
C SER A 106 11.80 11.97 -15.41
N LYS A 107 12.55 11.10 -16.11
CA LYS A 107 12.65 11.13 -17.56
C LYS A 107 11.30 10.93 -18.25
N TYR A 108 10.36 10.30 -17.59
CA TYR A 108 9.05 10.01 -18.19
C TYR A 108 8.20 11.25 -18.40
N ILE A 109 8.52 12.37 -17.74
CA ILE A 109 7.81 13.65 -17.92
C ILE A 109 8.27 14.39 -19.18
N THR A 110 9.59 14.43 -19.42
CA THR A 110 10.18 15.27 -20.47
C THR A 110 10.96 14.49 -21.52
N GLY A 111 11.06 13.16 -21.39
CA GLY A 111 11.93 12.32 -22.20
C GLY A 111 13.38 12.27 -21.73
N THR A 112 13.79 13.14 -20.79
CA THR A 112 15.17 13.25 -20.32
C THR A 112 15.22 13.39 -18.80
N SER A 113 16.04 12.55 -18.14
CA SER A 113 16.22 12.59 -16.68
C SER A 113 16.78 13.94 -16.23
N GLY A 114 16.26 14.46 -15.13
CA GLY A 114 16.71 15.71 -14.51
C GLY A 114 16.23 16.98 -15.18
N VAL A 115 15.57 16.90 -16.33
CA VAL A 115 15.03 18.08 -17.01
C VAL A 115 13.73 18.52 -16.34
N LYS A 116 13.71 19.76 -15.84
CA LYS A 116 12.53 20.36 -15.22
C LYS A 116 11.42 20.55 -16.24
N PRO A 117 10.20 20.08 -16.00
CA PRO A 117 9.05 20.33 -16.87
C PRO A 117 8.62 21.80 -16.86
N SER A 118 7.84 22.21 -17.87
CA SER A 118 7.33 23.58 -18.02
C SER A 118 6.22 23.96 -17.06
N TYR A 119 5.75 23.02 -16.22
CA TYR A 119 4.68 23.24 -15.25
C TYR A 119 4.96 22.46 -13.95
N ASP A 120 4.30 22.85 -12.87
CA ASP A 120 4.30 22.08 -11.63
C ASP A 120 3.42 20.84 -11.81
N VAL A 121 4.06 19.69 -12.04
CA VAL A 121 3.37 18.43 -12.37
C VAL A 121 2.51 17.98 -11.19
N LEU A 122 3.11 17.81 -10.02
CA LEU A 122 2.39 17.28 -8.85
C LEU A 122 1.30 18.24 -8.37
N GLY A 123 1.59 19.54 -8.33
CA GLY A 123 0.58 20.55 -7.98
C GLY A 123 -0.62 20.51 -8.93
N PHE A 124 -0.39 20.39 -10.24
CA PHE A 124 -1.47 20.24 -11.22
C PHE A 124 -2.29 18.96 -11.00
N LEU A 125 -1.62 17.82 -10.76
CA LEU A 125 -2.30 16.52 -10.56
C LEU A 125 -3.23 16.57 -9.33
N ILE A 126 -2.77 17.14 -8.23
CA ILE A 126 -3.55 17.29 -7.00
C ILE A 126 -4.72 18.24 -7.22
N GLU A 127 -4.47 19.43 -7.79
CA GLU A 127 -5.51 20.42 -8.04
C GLU A 127 -6.66 19.88 -8.90
N GLU A 128 -6.36 19.16 -9.98
CA GLU A 128 -7.38 18.58 -10.87
C GLU A 128 -8.16 17.44 -10.21
N ALA A 129 -7.52 16.63 -9.34
CA ALA A 129 -8.20 15.61 -8.55
C ALA A 129 -9.17 16.25 -7.53
N HIS A 130 -8.70 17.26 -6.78
CA HIS A 130 -9.51 17.95 -5.78
C HIS A 130 -10.70 18.73 -6.38
N LYS A 131 -10.56 19.31 -7.57
CA LYS A 131 -11.69 19.93 -8.31
C LYS A 131 -12.85 18.97 -8.55
N ARG A 132 -12.57 17.67 -8.56
CA ARG A 132 -13.53 16.57 -8.79
C ARG A 132 -13.91 15.81 -7.52
N ASN A 133 -13.51 16.29 -6.34
CA ASN A 133 -13.66 15.61 -5.04
C ASN A 133 -13.02 14.19 -5.05
N ILE A 134 -11.90 14.03 -5.74
CA ILE A 134 -11.09 12.81 -5.73
C ILE A 134 -9.89 13.04 -4.83
N GLN A 135 -9.69 12.17 -3.83
CA GLN A 135 -8.50 12.18 -2.98
C GLN A 135 -7.27 11.81 -3.79
N PHE A 136 -6.15 12.51 -3.56
CA PHE A 136 -4.86 12.24 -4.20
C PHE A 136 -3.90 11.59 -3.21
N HIS A 137 -3.62 10.31 -3.40
CA HIS A 137 -2.63 9.56 -2.62
C HIS A 137 -1.32 9.46 -3.41
N ALA A 138 -0.28 10.06 -2.87
CA ALA A 138 1.05 10.05 -3.46
C ALA A 138 1.72 8.68 -3.25
N TRP A 139 1.87 7.90 -4.33
CA TRP A 139 2.46 6.57 -4.27
C TRP A 139 3.96 6.61 -4.53
N LEU A 140 4.74 6.01 -3.62
CA LEU A 140 6.19 5.93 -3.66
C LEU A 140 6.67 4.48 -3.57
N ASN A 141 7.65 4.10 -4.40
CA ASN A 141 8.48 2.93 -4.14
C ASN A 141 9.69 3.37 -3.29
N PRO A 142 9.84 2.89 -2.04
CA PRO A 142 10.84 3.47 -1.13
C PRO A 142 12.30 3.24 -1.57
N TYR A 143 12.62 2.05 -2.11
CA TYR A 143 14.02 1.67 -2.29
C TYR A 143 14.47 1.53 -3.74
N ARG A 144 13.57 1.26 -4.69
CA ARG A 144 13.95 0.99 -6.09
C ARG A 144 14.58 2.20 -6.76
N ILE A 145 15.77 2.01 -7.35
CA ILE A 145 16.52 3.04 -8.09
C ILE A 145 16.46 2.76 -9.58
N SER A 146 16.87 1.56 -10.00
CA SER A 146 16.87 1.20 -11.41
C SER A 146 16.88 -0.31 -11.61
N THR A 147 16.60 -0.74 -12.83
CA THR A 147 16.71 -2.13 -13.25
C THR A 147 17.65 -2.26 -14.44
N ARG A 148 18.15 -3.48 -14.68
CA ARG A 148 18.92 -3.85 -15.87
C ARG A 148 18.29 -5.07 -16.56
N ALA A 149 18.54 -5.21 -17.87
CA ALA A 149 17.89 -6.23 -18.69
C ALA A 149 18.16 -7.67 -18.19
N ASN A 150 19.40 -7.92 -17.76
CA ASN A 150 19.82 -9.20 -17.20
C ASN A 150 21.02 -8.99 -16.27
N LYS A 151 21.40 -10.01 -15.50
CA LYS A 151 22.50 -9.94 -14.53
C LYS A 151 23.89 -9.60 -15.11
N ASN A 152 24.07 -9.78 -16.40
CA ASN A 152 25.35 -9.51 -17.09
C ASN A 152 25.38 -8.13 -17.76
N SER A 153 24.25 -7.42 -17.85
CA SER A 153 24.21 -6.06 -18.39
C SER A 153 24.56 -5.04 -17.31
N SER A 154 25.05 -3.87 -17.75
CA SER A 154 25.30 -2.75 -16.83
C SER A 154 24.00 -2.13 -16.35
N PHE A 155 24.00 -1.60 -15.12
CA PHE A 155 22.94 -0.72 -14.67
C PHE A 155 23.02 0.61 -15.45
N PRO A 156 21.89 1.31 -15.59
CA PRO A 156 21.91 2.71 -16.02
C PRO A 156 22.84 3.52 -15.13
N GLN A 157 23.38 4.62 -15.69
CA GLN A 157 24.15 5.58 -14.92
C GLN A 157 23.33 6.05 -13.71
N LEU A 158 24.00 6.10 -12.55
CA LEU A 158 23.36 6.58 -11.33
C LEU A 158 23.10 8.08 -11.44
N ASP A 159 21.92 8.51 -11.01
CA ASP A 159 21.58 9.93 -10.95
C ASP A 159 22.54 10.67 -10.01
N PRO A 160 23.04 11.88 -10.37
CA PRO A 160 23.98 12.63 -9.54
C PRO A 160 23.46 13.00 -8.14
N LYS A 161 22.15 13.07 -7.95
CA LYS A 161 21.55 13.31 -6.62
C LYS A 161 21.52 12.08 -5.72
N ILE A 162 21.85 10.90 -6.25
CA ILE A 162 21.87 9.65 -5.49
C ILE A 162 23.32 9.34 -5.11
N PRO A 163 23.69 9.44 -3.81
CA PRO A 163 25.01 9.03 -3.35
C PRO A 163 25.24 7.54 -3.58
N SER A 164 26.32 7.20 -4.27
CA SER A 164 26.59 5.79 -4.65
C SER A 164 26.75 4.86 -3.44
N GLU A 165 27.30 5.37 -2.35
CA GLU A 165 27.49 4.65 -1.09
C GLU A 165 26.19 4.26 -0.40
N LEU A 166 25.06 4.89 -0.78
CA LEU A 166 23.74 4.55 -0.27
C LEU A 166 23.05 3.44 -1.09
N THR A 167 23.68 2.99 -2.18
CA THR A 167 23.07 2.05 -3.11
C THR A 167 23.58 0.63 -2.94
N LYS A 168 22.77 -0.34 -3.36
CA LYS A 168 23.14 -1.75 -3.43
C LYS A 168 22.62 -2.36 -4.72
N ASP A 169 23.51 -3.01 -5.46
CA ASP A 169 23.17 -3.74 -6.68
C ASP A 169 22.82 -5.18 -6.31
N TYR A 170 21.66 -5.59 -6.80
CA TYR A 170 21.15 -6.89 -6.56
C TYR A 170 20.61 -7.50 -7.85
N GLU A 171 21.22 -8.56 -8.35
CA GLU A 171 20.86 -9.23 -9.62
C GLU A 171 20.44 -8.26 -10.73
N LYS A 172 19.13 -8.04 -10.92
CA LYS A 172 18.58 -7.16 -11.95
C LYS A 172 18.12 -5.79 -11.41
N ILE A 173 18.22 -5.56 -10.12
CA ILE A 173 17.69 -4.36 -9.49
C ILE A 173 18.78 -3.63 -8.68
N ARG A 174 18.85 -2.31 -8.81
CA ARG A 174 19.60 -1.43 -7.92
C ARG A 174 18.62 -0.77 -6.98
N ILE A 175 18.93 -0.80 -5.69
CA ILE A 175 18.11 -0.23 -4.64
C ILE A 175 18.93 0.70 -3.74
N TYR A 176 18.27 1.59 -3.03
CA TYR A 176 18.83 2.13 -1.78
C TYR A 176 19.01 0.98 -0.80
N ASN A 177 20.14 0.94 -0.08
CA ASN A 177 20.42 -0.11 0.89
C ASN A 177 19.59 0.10 2.18
N PRO A 178 18.56 -0.71 2.46
CA PRO A 178 17.67 -0.48 3.60
C PRO A 178 18.36 -0.60 4.96
N ALA A 179 19.53 -1.26 5.00
CA ALA A 179 20.31 -1.45 6.22
C ALA A 179 21.04 -0.19 6.69
N LEU A 180 21.12 0.85 5.86
CA LEU A 180 21.83 2.08 6.18
C LEU A 180 20.92 3.09 6.88
N PRO A 181 21.28 3.60 8.06
CA PRO A 181 20.52 4.64 8.75
C PRO A 181 20.32 5.91 7.91
N GLU A 182 21.29 6.23 7.07
CA GLU A 182 21.24 7.36 6.13
C GLU A 182 20.14 7.18 5.07
N VAL A 183 19.92 5.95 4.62
CA VAL A 183 18.82 5.60 3.70
C VAL A 183 17.47 5.73 4.40
N GLN A 184 17.35 5.22 5.63
CA GLN A 184 16.14 5.33 6.43
C GLN A 184 15.76 6.81 6.63
N THR A 185 16.74 7.64 6.96
CA THR A 185 16.59 9.09 7.10
C THR A 185 16.16 9.72 5.76
N ARG A 186 16.83 9.37 4.65
CA ARG A 186 16.53 9.91 3.32
C ARG A 186 15.09 9.64 2.90
N ILE A 187 14.60 8.40 3.03
CA ILE A 187 13.22 8.05 2.66
C ILE A 187 12.22 8.83 3.51
N THR A 188 12.47 8.94 4.82
CA THR A 188 11.63 9.74 5.72
C THR A 188 11.59 11.21 5.32
N GLN A 189 12.74 11.79 4.95
CA GLN A 189 12.82 13.19 4.51
C GLN A 189 12.14 13.43 3.15
N ILE A 190 12.15 12.46 2.23
CA ILE A 190 11.40 12.52 0.97
C ILE A 190 9.91 12.61 1.26
N VAL A 191 9.37 11.77 2.15
CA VAL A 191 7.96 11.85 2.55
C VAL A 191 7.64 13.19 3.20
N LYS A 192 8.50 13.66 4.13
CA LYS A 192 8.34 14.97 4.76
C LYS A 192 8.32 16.12 3.73
N GLU A 193 9.19 16.06 2.73
CA GLU A 193 9.23 17.04 1.64
C GLU A 193 7.89 17.10 0.90
N ILE A 194 7.32 15.94 0.54
CA ILE A 194 6.05 15.84 -0.19
C ILE A 194 4.92 16.46 0.63
N ILE A 195 4.70 15.98 1.85
CA ILE A 195 3.58 16.43 2.70
C ILE A 195 3.70 17.88 3.18
N THR A 196 4.91 18.46 3.10
CA THR A 196 5.14 19.87 3.43
C THR A 196 4.88 20.79 2.24
N LYS A 197 5.22 20.33 1.03
CA LYS A 197 5.16 21.16 -0.19
C LYS A 197 3.82 21.04 -0.92
N TYR A 198 3.11 19.92 -0.75
CA TYR A 198 1.94 19.57 -1.56
C TYR A 198 0.77 19.12 -0.68
N ASP A 199 -0.43 19.46 -1.12
CA ASP A 199 -1.67 19.14 -0.41
C ASP A 199 -2.19 17.73 -0.77
N VAL A 200 -1.36 16.70 -0.51
CA VAL A 200 -1.75 15.31 -0.71
C VAL A 200 -2.69 14.84 0.40
N ASP A 201 -3.67 14.00 0.08
CA ASP A 201 -4.56 13.36 1.05
C ASP A 201 -3.95 12.11 1.67
N GLY A 202 -2.97 11.51 1.01
CA GLY A 202 -2.29 10.33 1.54
C GLY A 202 -0.89 10.11 0.95
N ILE A 203 -0.12 9.34 1.72
CA ILE A 203 1.12 8.69 1.27
C ILE A 203 0.84 7.21 1.11
N HIS A 204 1.25 6.64 -0.01
CA HIS A 204 1.04 5.23 -0.33
C HIS A 204 2.35 4.54 -0.69
N MET A 205 2.57 3.31 -0.19
CA MET A 205 3.66 2.44 -0.61
C MET A 205 3.10 1.08 -1.01
N ASP A 206 3.75 0.44 -1.97
CA ASP A 206 3.42 -0.92 -2.42
C ASP A 206 4.23 -1.98 -1.65
N ASP A 207 4.44 -3.15 -2.26
CA ASP A 207 5.17 -4.28 -1.68
C ASP A 207 6.68 -4.28 -2.01
N TYR A 208 7.20 -3.26 -2.70
CA TYR A 208 8.62 -3.19 -3.11
C TYR A 208 9.52 -2.64 -1.99
N PHE A 209 9.68 -3.42 -0.90
CA PHE A 209 10.67 -3.17 0.17
C PHE A 209 12.02 -3.81 -0.16
N TYR A 210 12.38 -4.94 0.46
CA TYR A 210 13.50 -5.72 -0.04
C TYR A 210 13.10 -6.43 -1.34
N PRO A 211 14.06 -6.67 -2.29
CA PRO A 211 13.75 -7.44 -3.48
C PRO A 211 13.40 -8.89 -3.12
N ALA A 212 12.42 -9.44 -3.83
CA ALA A 212 12.11 -10.86 -3.73
C ALA A 212 13.30 -11.67 -4.25
N LEU A 213 13.87 -12.50 -3.38
CA LEU A 213 15.06 -13.30 -3.68
C LEU A 213 14.68 -14.69 -4.14
N GLU A 214 15.36 -15.18 -5.19
CA GLU A 214 15.39 -16.62 -5.49
C GLU A 214 16.20 -17.35 -4.40
N ALA A 215 15.93 -18.65 -4.20
CA ALA A 215 16.58 -19.44 -3.14
C ALA A 215 18.12 -19.47 -3.24
N SER A 216 18.66 -19.28 -4.45
CA SER A 216 20.11 -19.24 -4.74
C SER A 216 20.71 -17.84 -4.62
N GLU A 217 19.94 -16.82 -4.33
CA GLU A 217 20.36 -15.43 -4.35
C GLU A 217 20.58 -14.88 -2.94
N SER A 218 21.52 -13.96 -2.82
CA SER A 218 21.84 -13.29 -1.55
C SER A 218 21.92 -11.78 -1.73
N MET A 219 21.38 -11.06 -0.76
CA MET A 219 21.53 -9.60 -0.68
C MET A 219 22.97 -9.15 -0.45
N ASN A 220 23.88 -10.04 -0.07
CA ASN A 220 25.26 -9.71 0.32
C ASN A 220 25.36 -8.59 1.37
N ASP A 221 24.38 -8.53 2.28
CA ASP A 221 24.26 -7.53 3.35
C ASP A 221 24.77 -8.03 4.72
N ASN A 222 25.58 -9.10 4.71
CA ASN A 222 26.22 -9.62 5.93
C ASN A 222 27.12 -8.58 6.59
N VAL A 223 27.79 -7.71 5.82
CA VAL A 223 28.65 -6.66 6.38
C VAL A 223 27.83 -5.66 7.18
N GLU A 224 26.67 -5.28 6.67
CA GLU A 224 25.74 -4.39 7.36
C GLU A 224 25.13 -5.07 8.60
N TYR A 225 24.79 -6.36 8.50
CA TYR A 225 24.32 -7.13 9.64
C TYR A 225 25.37 -7.22 10.75
N GLU A 226 26.61 -7.59 10.42
CA GLU A 226 27.71 -7.63 11.41
C GLU A 226 27.93 -6.26 12.08
N LYS A 227 27.81 -5.17 11.32
CA LYS A 227 28.06 -3.81 11.81
C LYS A 227 26.90 -3.24 12.63
N TYR A 228 25.66 -3.42 12.19
CA TYR A 228 24.49 -2.73 12.72
C TYR A 228 23.48 -3.63 13.41
N GLY A 229 23.47 -4.94 13.11
CA GLY A 229 22.40 -5.85 13.53
C GLY A 229 22.80 -6.90 14.54
N LYS A 230 23.99 -7.47 14.43
CA LYS A 230 24.40 -8.68 15.17
C LYS A 230 24.33 -8.57 16.70
N ALA A 231 24.53 -7.37 17.24
CA ALA A 231 24.43 -7.13 18.68
C ALA A 231 22.98 -7.08 19.19
N GLN A 232 21.98 -6.98 18.29
CA GLN A 232 20.59 -6.75 18.62
C GLN A 232 19.63 -7.83 18.11
N PHE A 233 20.03 -8.57 17.07
CA PHE A 233 19.19 -9.54 16.37
C PHE A 233 19.89 -10.89 16.26
N ASP A 234 19.17 -11.97 16.52
CA ASP A 234 19.71 -13.34 16.47
C ASP A 234 20.01 -13.79 15.03
N ASN A 235 19.38 -13.20 14.05
CA ASN A 235 19.56 -13.53 12.63
C ASN A 235 19.35 -12.33 11.71
N ILE A 236 19.88 -12.46 10.48
CA ILE A 236 19.83 -11.40 9.48
C ILE A 236 18.39 -11.10 8.98
N ALA A 237 17.47 -12.06 9.03
CA ALA A 237 16.10 -11.82 8.61
C ALA A 237 15.36 -10.87 9.58
N ASP A 238 15.58 -11.00 10.88
CA ASP A 238 15.05 -10.08 11.88
C ASP A 238 15.65 -8.68 11.73
N PHE A 239 16.94 -8.60 11.46
CA PHE A 239 17.61 -7.34 11.15
C PHE A 239 16.99 -6.66 9.89
N ARG A 240 16.76 -7.39 8.81
CA ARG A 240 16.13 -6.85 7.59
C ARG A 240 14.72 -6.34 7.88
N ARG A 241 13.91 -7.11 8.60
CA ARG A 241 12.56 -6.68 9.02
C ARG A 241 12.62 -5.40 9.86
N ASN A 242 13.56 -5.33 10.79
CA ASN A 242 13.74 -4.14 11.60
C ASN A 242 14.09 -2.91 10.75
N ASN A 243 14.92 -3.06 9.73
CA ASN A 243 15.30 -1.94 8.85
C ASN A 243 14.08 -1.35 8.14
N VAL A 244 13.15 -2.19 7.67
CA VAL A 244 11.89 -1.74 7.09
C VAL A 244 10.98 -1.15 8.16
N ASN A 245 10.84 -1.81 9.31
CA ASN A 245 10.02 -1.34 10.43
C ASN A 245 10.41 0.08 10.87
N VAL A 246 11.70 0.37 10.96
CA VAL A 246 12.20 1.72 11.33
C VAL A 246 11.75 2.77 10.33
N VAL A 247 11.79 2.48 9.03
CA VAL A 247 11.33 3.43 8.00
C VAL A 247 9.83 3.67 8.10
N ILE A 248 9.02 2.62 8.22
CA ILE A 248 7.56 2.74 8.34
C ILE A 248 7.19 3.55 9.59
N GLN A 249 7.81 3.23 10.74
CA GLN A 249 7.57 3.96 11.99
C GLN A 249 7.98 5.43 11.89
N ASN A 250 9.13 5.73 11.29
CA ASN A 250 9.61 7.10 11.12
C ASN A 250 8.71 7.91 10.17
N ILE A 251 8.18 7.27 9.12
CA ILE A 251 7.22 7.91 8.21
C ILE A 251 5.95 8.26 8.96
N GLN A 252 5.34 7.31 9.67
CA GLN A 252 4.13 7.57 10.45
C GLN A 252 4.34 8.70 11.46
N LYS A 253 5.44 8.64 12.22
CA LYS A 253 5.78 9.72 13.15
C LYS A 253 5.91 11.08 12.45
N THR A 254 6.57 11.11 11.28
CA THR A 254 6.75 12.34 10.50
C THR A 254 5.42 12.90 10.00
N ILE A 255 4.50 12.02 9.57
CA ILE A 255 3.16 12.42 9.14
C ILE A 255 2.40 13.03 10.32
N ILE A 256 2.35 12.34 11.46
CA ILE A 256 1.66 12.84 12.68
C ILE A 256 2.20 14.20 13.11
N GLU A 257 3.54 14.41 13.07
CA GLU A 257 4.17 15.65 13.48
C GLU A 257 4.03 16.80 12.47
N THR A 258 3.81 16.49 11.17
CA THR A 258 3.84 17.50 10.09
C THR A 258 2.45 17.78 9.52
N ARG A 259 1.70 16.74 9.18
CA ARG A 259 0.38 16.77 8.54
C ARG A 259 -0.47 15.58 9.04
N PRO A 260 -1.04 15.64 10.26
CA PRO A 260 -1.75 14.51 10.86
C PRO A 260 -3.05 14.11 10.13
N ASP A 261 -3.48 14.89 9.17
CA ASP A 261 -4.61 14.63 8.28
C ASP A 261 -4.26 13.73 7.08
N VAL A 262 -2.96 13.52 6.79
CA VAL A 262 -2.49 12.69 5.68
C VAL A 262 -2.56 11.21 6.04
N ILE A 263 -3.26 10.43 5.23
CA ILE A 263 -3.43 8.98 5.41
C ILE A 263 -2.16 8.25 4.97
N PHE A 264 -1.63 7.38 5.82
CA PHE A 264 -0.53 6.49 5.43
C PHE A 264 -1.05 5.09 5.09
N SER A 265 -0.90 4.66 3.84
CA SER A 265 -1.40 3.38 3.34
C SER A 265 -0.31 2.50 2.73
N ILE A 266 -0.49 1.19 2.86
CA ILE A 266 0.41 0.18 2.28
C ILE A 266 -0.40 -0.82 1.46
N SER A 267 0.06 -1.16 0.24
CA SER A 267 -0.48 -2.29 -0.53
C SER A 267 0.52 -3.46 -0.58
N PRO A 268 0.49 -4.33 0.42
CA PRO A 268 1.40 -5.47 0.50
C PRO A 268 1.01 -6.57 -0.50
N ALA A 269 1.98 -7.46 -0.80
CA ALA A 269 1.71 -8.67 -1.57
C ALA A 269 0.60 -9.50 -0.92
N ALA A 270 -0.20 -10.19 -1.73
CA ALA A 270 -1.33 -10.98 -1.24
C ALA A 270 -0.93 -12.10 -0.26
N ASN A 271 0.27 -12.67 -0.43
CA ASN A 271 0.78 -13.71 0.43
C ASN A 271 1.47 -13.09 1.66
N MET A 272 0.89 -13.31 2.83
CA MET A 272 1.36 -12.74 4.09
C MET A 272 2.73 -13.29 4.51
N ASP A 273 3.00 -14.57 4.25
CA ASP A 273 4.29 -15.18 4.57
C ASP A 273 5.39 -14.66 3.64
N SER A 274 5.07 -14.39 2.37
CA SER A 274 6.01 -13.74 1.45
C SER A 274 6.36 -12.32 1.89
N ASN A 275 5.40 -11.54 2.39
CA ASN A 275 5.71 -10.23 2.96
C ASN A 275 6.71 -10.35 4.11
N TYR A 276 6.47 -11.26 5.06
CA TYR A 276 7.31 -11.41 6.24
C TYR A 276 8.68 -12.03 5.96
N ASN A 277 8.71 -13.12 5.17
CA ASN A 277 9.92 -13.95 4.99
C ASN A 277 10.77 -13.56 3.80
N THR A 278 10.16 -12.94 2.76
CA THR A 278 10.86 -12.65 1.48
C THR A 278 11.07 -11.15 1.30
N LEU A 279 10.04 -10.34 1.54
CA LEU A 279 10.09 -8.88 1.40
C LEU A 279 10.50 -8.18 2.71
N PHE A 280 10.60 -8.93 3.80
CA PHE A 280 10.93 -8.46 5.16
C PHE A 280 10.00 -7.33 5.63
N ALA A 281 8.75 -7.36 5.19
CA ALA A 281 7.67 -6.43 5.52
C ALA A 281 6.77 -7.04 6.60
N ASP A 282 6.89 -6.57 7.83
CA ASP A 282 6.11 -7.06 8.98
C ASP A 282 4.77 -6.30 9.10
N VAL A 283 3.90 -6.50 8.09
CA VAL A 283 2.62 -5.80 7.99
C VAL A 283 1.71 -6.05 9.20
N LYS A 284 1.78 -7.24 9.78
CA LYS A 284 1.03 -7.57 11.01
C LYS A 284 1.44 -6.66 12.16
N LYS A 285 2.74 -6.45 12.32
CA LYS A 285 3.27 -5.54 13.34
C LYS A 285 2.87 -4.10 13.06
N TRP A 286 2.99 -3.63 11.81
CA TRP A 286 2.62 -2.25 11.46
C TRP A 286 1.15 -1.97 11.74
N SER A 287 0.27 -2.93 11.44
CA SER A 287 -1.15 -2.85 11.77
C SER A 287 -1.37 -2.84 13.29
N LYS A 288 -0.76 -3.77 14.01
CA LYS A 288 -0.92 -3.89 15.47
C LYS A 288 -0.45 -2.65 16.23
N GLU A 289 0.66 -2.07 15.80
CA GLU A 289 1.28 -0.89 16.44
C GLU A 289 0.71 0.45 15.93
N GLY A 290 -0.25 0.41 14.98
CA GLY A 290 -0.84 1.61 14.40
C GLY A 290 0.14 2.46 13.57
N TRP A 291 1.14 1.81 12.93
CA TRP A 291 2.13 2.53 12.11
C TRP A 291 1.66 2.80 10.69
N VAL A 292 0.53 2.26 10.29
CA VAL A 292 -0.14 2.51 9.02
C VAL A 292 -1.63 2.68 9.27
N ASP A 293 -2.30 3.57 8.53
CA ASP A 293 -3.72 3.85 8.71
C ASP A 293 -4.59 2.91 7.86
N VAL A 294 -4.09 2.48 6.70
CA VAL A 294 -4.83 1.65 5.75
C VAL A 294 -3.92 0.57 5.16
N VAL A 295 -4.42 -0.66 5.11
CA VAL A 295 -3.76 -1.79 4.46
C VAL A 295 -4.60 -2.26 3.28
N ILE A 296 -3.98 -2.35 2.09
CA ILE A 296 -4.65 -2.66 0.81
C ILE A 296 -3.96 -3.87 0.15
N PRO A 297 -4.13 -5.11 0.64
CA PRO A 297 -3.44 -6.26 0.06
C PRO A 297 -3.84 -6.47 -1.41
N GLN A 298 -2.86 -6.84 -2.23
CA GLN A 298 -3.00 -7.03 -3.68
C GLN A 298 -3.65 -8.39 -3.98
N LEU A 299 -4.97 -8.50 -3.78
CA LEU A 299 -5.73 -9.75 -3.95
C LEU A 299 -6.12 -9.98 -5.41
N TYR A 300 -5.14 -10.09 -6.31
CA TYR A 300 -5.33 -10.24 -7.75
C TYR A 300 -5.63 -11.70 -8.15
N PHE A 301 -6.63 -12.32 -7.52
CA PHE A 301 -7.02 -13.70 -7.72
C PHE A 301 -8.50 -13.83 -8.06
N ALA A 302 -8.85 -14.93 -8.75
CA ALA A 302 -10.24 -15.31 -8.93
C ALA A 302 -10.88 -15.71 -7.59
N THR A 303 -12.19 -15.56 -7.50
CA THR A 303 -12.97 -16.11 -6.38
C THR A 303 -12.94 -17.63 -6.40
N GLY A 304 -12.99 -18.28 -5.23
CA GLY A 304 -12.96 -19.74 -5.11
C GLY A 304 -12.73 -20.23 -3.70
N THR A 305 -12.55 -21.54 -3.58
CA THR A 305 -12.27 -22.23 -2.31
C THR A 305 -10.80 -22.63 -2.14
N GLU A 306 -10.01 -22.50 -3.20
CA GLU A 306 -8.57 -22.77 -3.19
C GLU A 306 -7.85 -21.87 -2.19
N GLU A 307 -6.77 -22.36 -1.57
CA GLU A 307 -5.99 -21.58 -0.60
C GLU A 307 -5.47 -20.23 -1.15
N SER A 308 -5.17 -20.21 -2.45
CA SER A 308 -4.76 -18.99 -3.16
C SER A 308 -5.92 -18.15 -3.69
N SER A 309 -7.18 -18.55 -3.47
CA SER A 309 -8.34 -17.81 -3.97
C SER A 309 -8.51 -16.46 -3.26
N PHE A 310 -9.20 -15.56 -3.93
CA PHE A 310 -9.58 -14.26 -3.37
C PHE A 310 -10.21 -14.37 -1.98
N ASN A 311 -11.23 -15.24 -1.83
CA ASN A 311 -11.99 -15.39 -0.59
C ASN A 311 -11.10 -15.86 0.57
N GLN A 312 -10.24 -16.84 0.34
CA GLN A 312 -9.34 -17.36 1.37
C GLN A 312 -8.29 -16.34 1.79
N ARG A 313 -7.74 -15.61 0.83
CA ARG A 313 -6.79 -14.52 1.13
C ARG A 313 -7.45 -13.38 1.89
N LEU A 314 -8.65 -12.96 1.50
CA LEU A 314 -9.39 -11.93 2.21
C LEU A 314 -9.69 -12.35 3.67
N ASN A 315 -10.16 -13.59 3.88
CA ASN A 315 -10.41 -14.12 5.21
C ASN A 315 -9.14 -14.13 6.07
N LEU A 316 -7.98 -14.46 5.49
CA LEU A 316 -6.70 -14.42 6.19
C LEU A 316 -6.34 -12.98 6.58
N TRP A 317 -6.41 -12.04 5.66
CA TRP A 317 -6.08 -10.63 5.92
C TRP A 317 -6.98 -10.01 6.98
N SER A 318 -8.29 -10.30 6.96
CA SER A 318 -9.26 -9.78 7.95
C SER A 318 -8.97 -10.21 9.40
N GLN A 319 -8.21 -11.30 9.60
CA GLN A 319 -7.83 -11.77 10.93
C GLN A 319 -6.65 -11.01 11.54
N TYR A 320 -5.87 -10.30 10.73
CA TYR A 320 -4.59 -9.71 11.13
C TYR A 320 -4.52 -8.19 10.99
N ILE A 321 -5.60 -7.55 10.50
CA ILE A 321 -5.70 -6.10 10.50
C ILE A 321 -6.46 -5.69 11.76
N TYR A 322 -5.78 -4.96 12.64
CA TYR A 322 -6.30 -4.63 13.98
C TYR A 322 -7.20 -3.38 13.94
N GLU A 323 -6.67 -2.20 14.29
CA GLU A 323 -7.45 -0.96 14.32
C GLU A 323 -7.46 -0.20 12.99
N ASN A 324 -6.69 -0.69 12.03
CA ASN A 324 -6.54 -0.08 10.71
C ASN A 324 -7.71 -0.41 9.79
N HIS A 325 -7.88 0.39 8.76
CA HIS A 325 -8.83 0.10 7.70
C HIS A 325 -8.26 -0.94 6.72
N LEU A 326 -8.97 -2.04 6.52
CA LEU A 326 -8.67 -3.01 5.48
C LEU A 326 -9.44 -2.64 4.21
N LEU A 327 -8.73 -2.31 3.16
CA LEU A 327 -9.27 -2.20 1.81
C LEU A 327 -8.75 -3.36 0.95
N VAL A 328 -9.31 -3.55 -0.24
CA VAL A 328 -8.95 -4.68 -1.09
C VAL A 328 -8.47 -4.18 -2.44
N GLY A 329 -7.26 -4.61 -2.80
CA GLY A 329 -6.72 -4.40 -4.15
C GLY A 329 -7.23 -5.47 -5.11
N TYR A 330 -7.96 -5.07 -6.15
CA TYR A 330 -8.49 -5.96 -7.18
C TYR A 330 -7.69 -5.87 -8.47
N GLY A 331 -7.47 -7.03 -9.11
CA GLY A 331 -6.96 -7.10 -10.47
C GLY A 331 -8.10 -7.22 -11.47
N VAL A 332 -8.77 -6.12 -11.79
CA VAL A 332 -9.97 -6.12 -12.66
C VAL A 332 -9.71 -6.59 -14.08
N TYR A 333 -8.45 -6.78 -14.47
CA TYR A 333 -8.01 -7.31 -15.76
C TYR A 333 -7.86 -8.84 -15.77
N LYS A 334 -8.15 -9.54 -14.68
CA LYS A 334 -8.03 -11.01 -14.53
C LYS A 334 -9.37 -11.70 -14.54
#